data_6828daef58bb71e7b0c38164d840a6c8
#
_entry.id   6828daef58bb71e7b0c38164d840a6c8
#
_cell.length_a   1.000
_cell.length_b   1.000
_cell.length_c   1.000
_cell.angle_alpha   90.00
_cell.angle_beta   90.00
_cell.angle_gamma   90.00
#
_symmetry.space_group_name_H-M   'P 1'
#
loop_
_entity.id
_entity.type
_entity.pdbx_description
1 polymer ?
#
loop_
_entity_poly.entity_id
_entity_poly.type
_entity_poly.pdbx_seq_one_letter_code
_entity_poly.pdbx_strand_id
1 'polypeptide(L)'
;SGPLIYKCPMAESILLTAARVSTFDGDKLLTGASGFFFLRDERLFFVTSRHVVVDAPTKHFPNRLEIELHTDAVDLTQASVLSVWLYVDGKSMWRQGSDTGGEIDVATIELDRAALPPSVAMHTFTPAHLQSMLDEVEVGSALLVVGYPLGFHDVIYHLPVVRHAVIASSFGVRFQGKGYFLTDARTHRGTSGAAVVMRAPGTNPALPWKLLGVHSSRLDMNTRDLALDESLGLNCAWYADILLTLTADVPAPSALQPQPIA
;
A
#
# COMPACT_ATOMS: atom_id res chain seq x y z
N SER A 1 18.71 28.12 -32.26
CA SER A 1 17.77 27.43 -31.35
C SER A 1 17.57 26.03 -31.89
N GLY A 2 18.33 25.07 -31.32
CA GLY A 2 18.15 23.65 -31.58
C GLY A 2 16.88 23.14 -30.95
N PRO A 3 16.27 22.04 -31.45
CA PRO A 3 15.06 21.47 -30.84
C PRO A 3 15.42 21.05 -29.40
N LEU A 4 14.57 21.43 -28.45
CA LEU A 4 14.57 20.86 -27.10
C LEU A 4 14.36 19.35 -27.27
N ILE A 5 15.43 18.58 -27.14
CA ILE A 5 15.32 17.13 -27.01
C ILE A 5 14.65 16.93 -25.65
N TYR A 6 13.33 16.71 -25.65
CA TYR A 6 12.64 16.19 -24.47
C TYR A 6 13.28 14.85 -24.15
N LYS A 7 14.16 14.85 -23.15
CA LYS A 7 14.64 13.61 -22.54
C LYS A 7 13.38 12.85 -22.12
N CYS A 8 13.25 11.59 -22.55
CA CYS A 8 12.19 10.71 -22.10
C CYS A 8 12.09 10.84 -20.57
N PRO A 9 10.93 11.14 -19.99
CA PRO A 9 10.81 11.37 -18.55
C PRO A 9 11.23 10.10 -17.82
N MET A 10 12.32 10.16 -17.07
CA MET A 10 12.69 9.10 -16.13
C MET A 10 11.98 9.42 -14.81
N ALA A 11 10.92 8.68 -14.51
CA ALA A 11 10.28 8.76 -13.21
C ALA A 11 11.20 8.20 -12.13
N GLU A 12 11.15 8.80 -10.95
CA GLU A 12 11.84 8.27 -9.77
C GLU A 12 11.30 6.87 -9.43
N SER A 13 12.21 5.95 -9.11
CA SER A 13 11.89 4.55 -8.82
C SER A 13 10.82 4.38 -7.75
N ILE A 14 10.76 5.28 -6.77
CA ILE A 14 9.75 5.26 -5.72
C ILE A 14 8.32 5.39 -6.25
N LEU A 15 8.10 6.14 -7.32
CA LEU A 15 6.77 6.32 -7.92
C LEU A 15 6.28 5.03 -8.60
N LEU A 16 7.19 4.23 -9.12
CA LEU A 16 6.88 2.95 -9.76
C LEU A 16 6.76 1.78 -8.76
N THR A 17 6.91 2.04 -7.47
CA THR A 17 6.59 1.04 -6.43
C THR A 17 5.10 0.96 -6.14
N ALA A 18 4.35 2.04 -6.39
CA ALA A 18 2.94 2.17 -6.06
C ALA A 18 2.05 1.87 -7.27
N ALA A 19 0.85 1.37 -6.99
CA ALA A 19 -0.20 1.23 -7.99
C ALA A 19 -1.54 1.69 -7.42
N ARG A 20 -2.37 2.26 -8.31
CA ARG A 20 -3.77 2.55 -8.03
C ARG A 20 -4.55 1.25 -8.06
N VAL A 21 -5.42 1.04 -7.08
CA VAL A 21 -6.30 -0.10 -7.04
C VAL A 21 -7.76 0.36 -6.99
N SER A 22 -8.59 -0.31 -7.77
CA SER A 22 -10.04 -0.17 -7.74
C SER A 22 -10.68 -1.46 -7.26
N THR A 23 -11.68 -1.35 -6.41
CA THR A 23 -12.38 -2.50 -5.83
C THR A 23 -13.75 -2.66 -6.47
N PHE A 24 -14.17 -3.90 -6.70
CA PHE A 24 -15.41 -4.23 -7.40
C PHE A 24 -16.20 -5.31 -6.66
N ASP A 25 -17.52 -5.22 -6.81
CA ASP A 25 -18.45 -6.31 -6.58
C ASP A 25 -19.10 -6.69 -7.93
N GLY A 26 -18.65 -7.79 -8.52
CA GLY A 26 -18.91 -8.11 -9.92
C GLY A 26 -18.35 -6.99 -10.83
N ASP A 27 -19.25 -6.36 -11.59
CA ASP A 27 -18.91 -5.24 -12.48
C ASP A 27 -19.09 -3.86 -11.82
N LYS A 28 -19.62 -3.82 -10.60
CA LYS A 28 -19.87 -2.57 -9.88
C LYS A 28 -18.60 -2.07 -9.20
N LEU A 29 -18.11 -0.91 -9.62
CA LEU A 29 -17.05 -0.19 -8.94
C LEU A 29 -17.52 0.25 -7.54
N LEU A 30 -16.76 -0.07 -6.52
CA LEU A 30 -17.05 0.28 -5.13
C LEU A 30 -16.19 1.47 -4.67
N THR A 31 -14.87 1.31 -4.64
CA THR A 31 -13.96 2.37 -4.21
C THR A 31 -12.61 2.29 -4.90
N GLY A 32 -11.80 3.34 -4.72
CA GLY A 32 -10.39 3.38 -5.10
C GLY A 32 -9.50 3.47 -3.86
N ALA A 33 -8.30 2.91 -3.98
CA ALA A 33 -7.28 2.91 -2.94
C ALA A 33 -5.87 2.92 -3.55
N SER A 34 -4.87 2.83 -2.69
CA SER A 34 -3.46 2.70 -3.04
C SER A 34 -2.92 1.33 -2.62
N GLY A 35 -1.83 0.95 -3.22
CA GLY A 35 -1.02 -0.18 -2.79
C GLY A 35 0.37 -0.09 -3.39
N PHE A 36 1.20 -1.05 -3.08
CA PHE A 36 2.56 -1.13 -3.56
C PHE A 36 3.01 -2.58 -3.75
N PHE A 37 4.14 -2.75 -4.46
CA PHE A 37 4.67 -4.06 -4.76
C PHE A 37 5.76 -4.48 -3.78
N PHE A 38 5.69 -5.73 -3.34
CA PHE A 38 6.66 -6.35 -2.44
C PHE A 38 7.10 -7.71 -3.02
N LEU A 39 8.42 -7.90 -3.15
CA LEU A 39 9.02 -9.12 -3.69
C LEU A 39 9.75 -9.86 -2.57
N ARG A 40 9.45 -11.15 -2.41
CA ARG A 40 10.16 -12.05 -1.51
C ARG A 40 10.29 -13.44 -2.13
N ASP A 41 11.50 -13.97 -2.15
CA ASP A 41 11.81 -15.32 -2.64
C ASP A 41 11.18 -15.59 -4.02
N GLU A 42 11.38 -14.66 -4.97
CA GLU A 42 10.81 -14.67 -6.33
C GLU A 42 9.27 -14.58 -6.40
N ARG A 43 8.59 -14.47 -5.27
CA ARG A 43 7.14 -14.30 -5.19
C ARG A 43 6.79 -12.81 -5.11
N LEU A 44 5.89 -12.37 -5.96
CA LEU A 44 5.43 -11.00 -6.04
C LEU A 44 4.11 -10.83 -5.28
N PHE A 45 4.07 -9.84 -4.43
CA PHE A 45 2.87 -9.49 -3.66
C PHE A 45 2.45 -8.05 -3.93
N PHE A 46 1.16 -7.85 -4.01
CA PHE A 46 0.55 -6.53 -3.89
C PHE A 46 0.11 -6.31 -2.45
N VAL A 47 0.51 -5.18 -1.87
CA VAL A 47 0.24 -4.81 -0.48
C VAL A 47 -0.72 -3.63 -0.47
N THR A 48 -1.75 -3.71 0.36
CA THR A 48 -2.72 -2.63 0.58
C THR A 48 -3.26 -2.68 2.02
N SER A 49 -4.14 -1.76 2.40
CA SER A 49 -4.84 -1.88 3.69
C SER A 49 -5.89 -3.00 3.66
N ARG A 50 -6.06 -3.69 4.79
CA ARG A 50 -7.07 -4.76 4.93
C ARG A 50 -8.48 -4.25 4.66
N HIS A 51 -8.83 -3.06 5.14
CA HIS A 51 -10.15 -2.48 4.92
C HIS A 51 -10.47 -2.17 3.44
N VAL A 52 -9.48 -2.21 2.56
CA VAL A 52 -9.68 -2.12 1.09
C VAL A 52 -10.25 -3.42 0.53
N VAL A 53 -9.88 -4.57 1.11
CA VAL A 53 -10.34 -5.89 0.66
C VAL A 53 -11.52 -6.43 1.47
N VAL A 54 -11.72 -5.95 2.69
CA VAL A 54 -12.90 -6.28 3.51
C VAL A 54 -13.08 -5.25 4.62
N ASP A 55 -14.29 -4.71 4.77
CA ASP A 55 -14.63 -3.77 5.84
C ASP A 55 -16.10 -3.95 6.27
N ALA A 56 -16.32 -4.77 7.27
CA ALA A 56 -17.64 -5.06 7.78
C ALA A 56 -18.39 -3.83 8.34
N PRO A 57 -17.74 -2.91 9.10
CA PRO A 57 -18.39 -1.70 9.60
C PRO A 57 -19.01 -0.82 8.51
N THR A 58 -18.37 -0.72 7.34
CA THR A 58 -18.88 0.07 6.21
C THR A 58 -19.64 -0.77 5.18
N LYS A 59 -19.80 -2.07 5.43
CA LYS A 59 -20.41 -3.03 4.49
C LYS A 59 -19.69 -3.07 3.14
N HIS A 60 -18.37 -2.95 3.18
CA HIS A 60 -17.52 -3.01 2.00
C HIS A 60 -17.00 -4.44 1.81
N PHE A 61 -17.52 -5.14 0.81
CA PHE A 61 -17.22 -6.55 0.53
C PHE A 61 -16.92 -6.75 -0.96
N PRO A 62 -15.81 -6.22 -1.47
CA PRO A 62 -15.44 -6.47 -2.85
C PRO A 62 -15.11 -7.95 -3.07
N ASN A 63 -15.35 -8.42 -4.29
CA ASN A 63 -14.94 -9.76 -4.71
C ASN A 63 -13.74 -9.74 -5.67
N ARG A 64 -13.37 -8.57 -6.19
CA ARG A 64 -12.34 -8.39 -7.21
C ARG A 64 -11.62 -7.06 -7.04
N LEU A 65 -10.32 -7.05 -7.33
CA LEU A 65 -9.51 -5.84 -7.48
C LEU A 65 -9.07 -5.66 -8.92
N GLU A 66 -8.90 -4.42 -9.31
CA GLU A 66 -8.17 -4.02 -10.52
C GLU A 66 -6.97 -3.17 -10.13
N ILE A 67 -5.77 -3.63 -10.51
CA ILE A 67 -4.50 -2.98 -10.22
C ILE A 67 -3.98 -2.38 -11.53
N GLU A 68 -3.73 -1.08 -11.54
CA GLU A 68 -3.19 -0.37 -12.70
C GLU A 68 -1.67 -0.54 -12.76
N LEU A 69 -1.16 -1.02 -13.89
CA LEU A 69 0.24 -1.36 -14.11
C LEU A 69 0.80 -0.59 -15.30
N HIS A 70 2.00 -0.03 -15.16
CA HIS A 70 2.77 0.44 -16.32
C HIS A 70 3.28 -0.74 -17.13
N THR A 71 3.15 -0.67 -18.44
CA THR A 71 3.53 -1.75 -19.36
C THR A 71 4.77 -1.42 -20.19
N ASP A 72 5.33 -0.24 -20.02
CA ASP A 72 6.56 0.20 -20.67
C ASP A 72 7.36 1.10 -19.72
N ALA A 73 8.66 0.80 -19.57
CA ALA A 73 9.55 1.56 -18.67
C ALA A 73 10.03 2.87 -19.30
N VAL A 74 9.89 3.04 -20.60
CA VAL A 74 10.30 4.22 -21.36
C VAL A 74 9.11 5.13 -21.65
N ASP A 75 8.00 4.53 -22.09
CA ASP A 75 6.75 5.24 -22.34
C ASP A 75 5.74 4.97 -21.21
N LEU A 76 5.77 5.80 -20.17
CA LEU A 76 4.90 5.68 -19.00
C LEU A 76 3.42 6.01 -19.30
N THR A 77 3.08 6.46 -20.50
CA THR A 77 1.68 6.59 -20.93
C THR A 77 1.02 5.23 -21.20
N GLN A 78 1.84 4.18 -21.31
CA GLN A 78 1.37 2.82 -21.55
C GLN A 78 1.04 2.15 -20.21
N ALA A 79 -0.24 1.90 -19.99
CA ALA A 79 -0.73 1.23 -18.80
C ALA A 79 -1.75 0.16 -19.15
N SER A 80 -1.89 -0.83 -18.30
CA SER A 80 -2.92 -1.86 -18.36
C SER A 80 -3.46 -2.16 -16.98
N VAL A 81 -4.54 -2.91 -16.92
CA VAL A 81 -5.20 -3.28 -15.68
C VAL A 81 -5.04 -4.79 -15.47
N LEU A 82 -4.52 -5.17 -14.30
CA LEU A 82 -4.52 -6.54 -13.82
C LEU A 82 -5.74 -6.76 -12.92
N SER A 83 -6.63 -7.67 -13.33
CA SER A 83 -7.79 -8.06 -12.55
C SER A 83 -7.46 -9.26 -11.66
N VAL A 84 -7.73 -9.14 -10.35
CA VAL A 84 -7.42 -10.17 -9.36
C VAL A 84 -8.67 -10.48 -8.53
N TRP A 85 -9.07 -11.77 -8.52
CA TRP A 85 -10.14 -12.23 -7.66
C TRP A 85 -9.69 -12.27 -6.19
N LEU A 86 -10.54 -11.75 -5.29
CA LEU A 86 -10.28 -11.79 -3.85
C LEU A 86 -10.68 -13.11 -3.22
N TYR A 87 -11.56 -13.86 -3.87
CA TYR A 87 -12.03 -15.15 -3.39
C TYR A 87 -12.14 -16.15 -4.54
N VAL A 88 -11.71 -17.39 -4.29
CA VAL A 88 -11.86 -18.53 -5.17
C VAL A 88 -12.40 -19.70 -4.34
N ASP A 89 -13.49 -20.31 -4.76
CA ASP A 89 -14.15 -21.40 -4.04
C ASP A 89 -14.44 -21.05 -2.56
N GLY A 90 -14.83 -19.81 -2.29
CA GLY A 90 -15.13 -19.30 -0.96
C GLY A 90 -13.94 -19.03 -0.05
N LYS A 91 -12.70 -19.22 -0.55
CA LYS A 91 -11.46 -18.94 0.19
C LYS A 91 -10.83 -17.64 -0.28
N SER A 92 -10.28 -16.86 0.65
CA SER A 92 -9.57 -15.65 0.31
C SER A 92 -8.26 -15.96 -0.44
N MET A 93 -7.99 -15.15 -1.48
CA MET A 93 -6.73 -15.14 -2.22
C MET A 93 -5.76 -14.09 -1.66
N TRP A 94 -6.14 -13.47 -0.56
CA TRP A 94 -5.36 -12.46 0.17
C TRP A 94 -5.09 -12.94 1.60
N ARG A 95 -4.06 -12.39 2.21
CA ARG A 95 -3.63 -12.75 3.56
C ARG A 95 -3.77 -11.55 4.48
N GLN A 96 -4.13 -11.82 5.73
CA GLN A 96 -4.19 -10.86 6.83
C GLN A 96 -3.46 -11.40 8.05
N GLY A 97 -3.17 -10.53 9.00
CA GLY A 97 -2.53 -10.88 10.25
C GLY A 97 -3.16 -10.22 11.46
N SER A 98 -2.83 -10.73 12.62
CA SER A 98 -3.14 -10.16 13.91
C SER A 98 -1.94 -10.30 14.84
N ASP A 99 -1.88 -9.48 15.84
CA ASP A 99 -0.90 -9.56 16.91
C ASP A 99 -1.55 -9.36 18.30
N THR A 100 -0.75 -9.17 19.34
CA THR A 100 -1.26 -8.92 20.70
C THR A 100 -2.11 -7.65 20.80
N GLY A 101 -1.97 -6.71 19.87
CA GLY A 101 -2.77 -5.48 19.79
C GLY A 101 -4.09 -5.65 19.04
N GLY A 102 -4.33 -6.81 18.41
CA GLY A 102 -5.52 -7.12 17.62
C GLY A 102 -5.26 -7.31 16.12
N GLU A 103 -6.28 -7.13 15.32
CA GLU A 103 -6.16 -7.22 13.85
C GLU A 103 -5.29 -6.09 13.30
N ILE A 104 -4.47 -6.44 12.31
CA ILE A 104 -3.57 -5.51 11.61
C ILE A 104 -4.25 -5.10 10.29
N ASP A 105 -4.35 -3.79 10.03
CA ASP A 105 -5.00 -3.27 8.83
C ASP A 105 -4.06 -3.29 7.61
N VAL A 106 -3.45 -4.45 7.36
CA VAL A 106 -2.61 -4.72 6.19
C VAL A 106 -3.07 -6.02 5.55
N ALA A 107 -3.17 -6.02 4.24
CA ALA A 107 -3.43 -7.20 3.42
C ALA A 107 -2.38 -7.37 2.33
N THR A 108 -2.05 -8.62 2.02
CA THR A 108 -1.17 -8.98 0.91
C THR A 108 -1.89 -9.94 -0.04
N ILE A 109 -1.73 -9.71 -1.34
CA ILE A 109 -2.24 -10.56 -2.40
C ILE A 109 -1.05 -11.05 -3.21
N GLU A 110 -0.86 -12.36 -3.29
CA GLU A 110 0.18 -12.92 -4.17
C GLU A 110 -0.27 -12.82 -5.61
N LEU A 111 0.56 -12.21 -6.45
CA LEU A 111 0.27 -12.02 -7.86
C LEU A 111 0.90 -13.16 -8.67
N ASP A 112 0.11 -13.75 -9.58
CA ASP A 112 0.65 -14.67 -10.56
C ASP A 112 1.52 -13.90 -11.56
N ARG A 113 2.82 -14.13 -11.53
CA ARG A 113 3.77 -13.47 -12.44
C ARG A 113 3.52 -13.79 -13.90
N ALA A 114 2.93 -14.96 -14.19
CA ALA A 114 2.57 -15.33 -15.57
C ALA A 114 1.37 -14.52 -16.11
N ALA A 115 0.54 -13.96 -15.22
CA ALA A 115 -0.57 -13.10 -15.59
C ALA A 115 -0.15 -11.63 -15.81
N LEU A 116 1.08 -11.26 -15.47
CA LEU A 116 1.58 -9.91 -15.68
C LEU A 116 1.89 -9.65 -17.15
N PRO A 117 1.74 -8.40 -17.62
CA PRO A 117 2.25 -8.02 -18.94
C PRO A 117 3.74 -8.32 -19.07
N PRO A 118 4.23 -8.83 -20.22
CA PRO A 118 5.64 -9.21 -20.40
C PRO A 118 6.63 -8.06 -20.16
N SER A 119 6.20 -6.83 -20.37
CA SER A 119 7.00 -5.60 -20.27
C SER A 119 6.59 -4.72 -19.09
N VAL A 120 5.98 -5.32 -18.05
CA VAL A 120 5.55 -4.55 -16.88
C VAL A 120 6.71 -3.77 -16.26
N ALA A 121 6.50 -2.47 -16.05
CA ALA A 121 7.45 -1.57 -15.45
C ALA A 121 7.04 -1.29 -14.00
N MET A 122 7.76 -1.86 -13.05
CA MET A 122 7.54 -1.65 -11.62
C MET A 122 8.86 -1.74 -10.85
N HIS A 123 8.89 -1.08 -9.70
CA HIS A 123 9.88 -1.33 -8.66
C HIS A 123 9.22 -2.01 -7.47
N THR A 124 9.97 -2.86 -6.78
CA THR A 124 9.45 -3.64 -5.65
C THR A 124 10.25 -3.35 -4.40
N PHE A 125 9.57 -3.20 -3.27
CA PHE A 125 10.23 -3.37 -1.99
C PHE A 125 10.54 -4.85 -1.76
N THR A 126 11.54 -5.11 -0.93
CA THR A 126 11.98 -6.45 -0.52
C THR A 126 12.21 -6.46 0.99
N PRO A 127 12.44 -7.60 1.63
CA PRO A 127 12.82 -7.65 3.06
C PRO A 127 14.01 -6.76 3.41
N ALA A 128 14.95 -6.51 2.49
CA ALA A 128 16.09 -5.63 2.71
C ALA A 128 15.71 -4.13 2.87
N HIS A 129 14.53 -3.74 2.39
CA HIS A 129 14.02 -2.38 2.56
C HIS A 129 13.32 -2.16 3.91
N LEU A 130 13.00 -3.23 4.65
CA LEU A 130 12.35 -3.09 5.95
C LEU A 130 13.33 -2.50 6.98
N GLN A 131 12.82 -1.67 7.88
CA GLN A 131 13.61 -1.13 8.98
C GLN A 131 13.76 -2.20 10.06
N SER A 132 15.00 -2.61 10.34
CA SER A 132 15.32 -3.64 11.33
C SER A 132 15.64 -3.08 12.71
N MET A 133 16.12 -1.82 12.79
CA MET A 133 16.51 -1.16 14.02
C MET A 133 15.50 -0.07 14.37
N LEU A 134 14.70 -0.32 15.41
CA LEU A 134 13.62 0.59 15.81
C LEU A 134 14.13 1.91 16.40
N ASP A 135 15.30 1.91 17.01
CA ASP A 135 15.96 3.05 17.64
C ASP A 135 16.67 3.99 16.63
N GLU A 136 16.80 3.58 15.37
CA GLU A 136 17.35 4.44 14.31
C GLU A 136 16.31 5.42 13.74
N VAL A 137 15.04 5.31 14.12
CA VAL A 137 13.95 6.14 13.62
C VAL A 137 13.42 7.03 14.72
N GLU A 138 13.69 8.32 14.62
CA GLU A 138 13.32 9.30 15.63
C GLU A 138 11.99 10.00 15.31
N VAL A 139 11.30 10.49 16.34
CA VAL A 139 10.17 11.41 16.22
C VAL A 139 10.61 12.64 15.40
N GLY A 140 9.78 13.05 14.47
CA GLY A 140 10.10 14.17 13.57
C GLY A 140 10.92 13.77 12.34
N SER A 141 11.35 12.50 12.21
CA SER A 141 12.00 12.03 10.97
C SER A 141 11.09 12.22 9.77
N ALA A 142 11.67 12.74 8.68
CA ALA A 142 10.95 13.02 7.45
C ALA A 142 10.53 11.72 6.74
N LEU A 143 9.28 11.67 6.31
CA LEU A 143 8.66 10.57 5.60
C LEU A 143 8.05 11.02 4.28
N LEU A 144 7.85 10.07 3.39
CA LEU A 144 6.97 10.20 2.24
C LEU A 144 5.85 9.14 2.30
N VAL A 145 4.65 9.56 1.91
CA VAL A 145 3.50 8.68 1.66
C VAL A 145 3.21 8.72 0.15
N VAL A 146 3.32 7.58 -0.52
CA VAL A 146 3.24 7.47 -1.98
C VAL A 146 1.94 6.81 -2.38
N GLY A 147 1.01 7.54 -2.99
CA GLY A 147 -0.30 6.98 -3.28
C GLY A 147 -1.20 7.86 -4.15
N TYR A 148 -2.50 7.55 -4.11
CA TYR A 148 -3.53 8.09 -5.00
C TYR A 148 -4.69 8.71 -4.18
N PRO A 149 -4.48 9.85 -3.51
CA PRO A 149 -5.51 10.49 -2.70
C PRO A 149 -6.72 10.88 -3.56
N LEU A 150 -7.92 10.43 -3.18
CA LEU A 150 -9.16 10.62 -3.96
C LEU A 150 -9.07 10.11 -5.41
N GLY A 151 -8.14 9.18 -5.70
CA GLY A 151 -7.82 8.78 -7.06
C GLY A 151 -7.04 9.82 -7.87
N PHE A 152 -6.65 10.95 -7.23
CA PHE A 152 -5.85 11.97 -7.90
C PHE A 152 -4.45 11.46 -8.20
N HIS A 153 -4.03 11.60 -9.44
CA HIS A 153 -2.74 11.16 -9.97
C HIS A 153 -2.45 11.89 -11.29
N ASP A 154 -1.26 11.70 -11.82
CA ASP A 154 -0.98 12.11 -13.19
C ASP A 154 -1.71 11.18 -14.16
N VAL A 155 -2.77 11.68 -14.78
CA VAL A 155 -3.62 10.87 -15.68
C VAL A 155 -2.99 10.56 -17.03
N ILE A 156 -1.87 11.23 -17.38
CA ILE A 156 -1.14 10.98 -18.62
C ILE A 156 -0.11 9.87 -18.42
N TYR A 157 0.65 9.97 -17.32
CA TYR A 157 1.72 9.02 -17.00
C TYR A 157 1.33 8.01 -15.93
N HIS A 158 0.09 8.01 -15.44
CA HIS A 158 -0.43 7.08 -14.43
C HIS A 158 0.37 7.05 -13.12
N LEU A 159 1.09 8.13 -12.81
CA LEU A 159 1.97 8.21 -11.65
C LEU A 159 1.22 8.68 -10.40
N PRO A 160 1.58 8.13 -9.22
CA PRO A 160 1.05 8.56 -7.94
C PRO A 160 1.52 9.97 -7.58
N VAL A 161 0.92 10.53 -6.56
CA VAL A 161 1.43 11.71 -5.87
C VAL A 161 2.13 11.32 -4.57
N VAL A 162 3.01 12.20 -4.12
CA VAL A 162 3.78 12.02 -2.89
C VAL A 162 3.36 13.08 -1.87
N ARG A 163 3.10 12.65 -0.64
CA ARG A 163 2.88 13.54 0.51
C ARG A 163 4.06 13.45 1.45
N HIS A 164 4.58 14.61 1.85
CA HIS A 164 5.54 14.73 2.93
C HIS A 164 4.83 14.59 4.28
N ALA A 165 5.48 13.91 5.21
CA ALA A 165 5.04 13.73 6.58
C ALA A 165 6.23 13.63 7.52
N VAL A 166 5.97 13.61 8.81
CA VAL A 166 6.94 13.21 9.82
C VAL A 166 6.40 12.07 10.70
N ILE A 167 7.30 11.38 11.38
CA ILE A 167 6.95 10.47 12.48
C ILE A 167 6.37 11.32 13.62
N ALA A 168 5.10 11.10 13.95
CA ALA A 168 4.35 11.87 14.93
C ALA A 168 4.18 11.17 16.28
N SER A 169 4.72 9.95 16.45
CA SER A 169 4.78 9.20 17.70
C SER A 169 6.10 8.43 17.79
N SER A 170 6.43 7.86 18.93
CA SER A 170 7.64 7.02 19.03
C SER A 170 7.54 5.82 18.08
N PHE A 171 8.56 5.63 17.22
CA PHE A 171 8.61 4.48 16.33
C PHE A 171 8.91 3.18 17.07
N GLY A 172 9.75 3.24 18.10
CA GLY A 172 10.11 2.08 18.93
C GLY A 172 9.04 1.66 19.95
N VAL A 173 7.99 2.47 20.13
CA VAL A 173 6.90 2.20 21.10
C VAL A 173 5.57 2.17 20.36
N ARG A 174 4.92 1.01 20.36
CA ARG A 174 3.62 0.82 19.72
C ARG A 174 2.58 1.78 20.28
N PHE A 175 2.02 2.62 19.42
CA PHE A 175 1.04 3.61 19.84
C PHE A 175 -0.21 2.92 20.40
N GLN A 176 -0.54 3.19 21.67
CA GLN A 176 -1.64 2.53 22.39
C GLN A 176 -1.58 0.99 22.38
N GLY A 177 -0.38 0.42 22.30
CA GLY A 177 -0.18 -1.03 22.20
C GLY A 177 -0.57 -1.67 20.86
N LYS A 178 -0.96 -0.86 19.88
CA LYS A 178 -1.37 -1.33 18.54
C LYS A 178 -0.18 -1.46 17.60
N GLY A 179 -0.33 -2.23 16.52
CA GLY A 179 0.70 -2.49 15.52
C GLY A 179 0.99 -1.34 14.55
N TYR A 180 0.87 -0.09 15.00
CA TYR A 180 1.11 1.09 14.19
C TYR A 180 1.81 2.21 14.96
N PHE A 181 2.38 3.14 14.20
CA PHE A 181 2.84 4.45 14.65
C PHE A 181 2.03 5.56 13.97
N LEU A 182 2.15 6.79 14.48
CA LEU A 182 1.44 7.92 13.89
C LEU A 182 2.29 8.73 12.93
N THR A 183 1.64 9.27 11.91
CA THR A 183 2.19 10.28 11.01
C THR A 183 1.27 11.50 10.97
N ASP A 184 1.82 12.66 10.63
CA ASP A 184 1.07 13.91 10.42
C ASP A 184 0.78 14.16 8.93
N ALA A 185 0.81 13.11 8.12
CA ALA A 185 0.55 13.23 6.70
C ALA A 185 -0.85 13.83 6.42
N ARG A 186 -0.90 14.92 5.67
CA ARG A 186 -2.18 15.42 5.17
C ARG A 186 -2.66 14.54 4.03
N THR A 187 -3.40 13.49 4.37
CA THR A 187 -3.90 12.50 3.41
C THR A 187 -5.43 12.57 3.28
N HIS A 188 -5.95 11.89 2.28
CA HIS A 188 -7.37 11.80 1.98
C HIS A 188 -7.76 10.34 1.70
N ARG A 189 -9.06 10.08 1.56
CA ARG A 189 -9.57 8.78 1.07
C ARG A 189 -8.83 8.40 -0.22
N GLY A 190 -8.62 7.10 -0.43
CA GLY A 190 -7.84 6.59 -1.56
C GLY A 190 -6.34 6.43 -1.27
N THR A 191 -5.80 7.08 -0.23
CA THR A 191 -4.39 6.89 0.19
C THR A 191 -4.19 5.60 1.01
N SER A 192 -5.26 5.00 1.51
CA SER A 192 -5.19 3.72 2.26
C SER A 192 -4.43 2.66 1.46
N GLY A 193 -3.48 1.99 2.10
CA GLY A 193 -2.58 1.02 1.50
C GLY A 193 -1.30 1.62 0.91
N ALA A 194 -1.12 2.94 0.93
CA ALA A 194 0.08 3.59 0.44
C ALA A 194 1.33 3.22 1.26
N ALA A 195 2.48 3.12 0.60
CA ALA A 195 3.76 2.93 1.27
C ALA A 195 4.16 4.18 2.06
N VAL A 196 4.60 3.98 3.30
CA VAL A 196 5.22 5.01 4.14
C VAL A 196 6.71 4.73 4.18
N VAL A 197 7.51 5.64 3.63
CA VAL A 197 8.94 5.43 3.40
C VAL A 197 9.79 6.55 3.98
N MET A 198 11.01 6.18 4.37
CA MET A 198 12.06 7.12 4.81
C MET A 198 13.26 7.03 3.87
N ARG A 199 13.85 8.16 3.53
CA ARG A 199 15.05 8.19 2.68
C ARG A 199 16.20 7.48 3.40
N ALA A 200 16.86 6.56 2.67
CA ALA A 200 17.98 5.78 3.21
C ALA A 200 19.06 5.61 2.11
N PRO A 201 19.83 6.67 1.84
CA PRO A 201 20.91 6.61 0.87
C PRO A 201 21.96 5.59 1.33
N GLY A 202 22.38 4.70 0.44
CA GLY A 202 23.38 3.68 0.72
C GLY A 202 22.84 2.26 0.96
N THR A 203 21.51 2.07 1.11
CA THR A 203 20.92 0.73 1.27
C THR A 203 20.70 0.01 -0.06
N ASN A 204 20.14 0.71 -1.03
CA ASN A 204 19.92 0.20 -2.39
C ASN A 204 19.92 1.38 -3.37
N PRO A 205 20.92 1.49 -4.27
CA PRO A 205 21.00 2.61 -5.21
C PRO A 205 19.78 2.73 -6.14
N ALA A 206 19.15 1.61 -6.50
CA ALA A 206 18.00 1.60 -7.38
C ALA A 206 16.71 2.06 -6.68
N LEU A 207 16.58 1.78 -5.36
CA LEU A 207 15.45 2.17 -4.54
C LEU A 207 15.94 2.57 -3.14
N PRO A 208 16.51 3.79 -2.98
CA PRO A 208 17.19 4.22 -1.75
C PRO A 208 16.21 4.65 -0.64
N TRP A 209 15.32 3.77 -0.27
CA TRP A 209 14.25 4.01 0.69
C TRP A 209 14.10 2.83 1.67
N LYS A 210 13.81 3.13 2.92
CA LYS A 210 13.32 2.16 3.89
C LYS A 210 11.79 2.21 3.91
N LEU A 211 11.16 1.05 3.87
CA LEU A 211 9.73 0.88 4.04
C LEU A 211 9.42 0.75 5.53
N LEU A 212 8.80 1.76 6.10
CA LEU A 212 8.47 1.81 7.52
C LEU A 212 7.07 1.31 7.81
N GLY A 213 6.11 1.57 6.92
CA GLY A 213 4.72 1.24 7.20
C GLY A 213 3.81 1.23 5.99
N VAL A 214 2.59 0.77 6.25
CA VAL A 214 1.44 0.82 5.34
C VAL A 214 0.45 1.84 5.89
N HIS A 215 0.18 2.88 5.09
CA HIS A 215 -0.69 3.98 5.51
C HIS A 215 -2.14 3.54 5.63
N SER A 216 -2.78 3.94 6.72
CA SER A 216 -4.23 3.88 6.90
C SER A 216 -4.74 5.26 7.32
N SER A 217 -5.75 5.75 6.64
CA SER A 217 -6.41 7.00 7.00
C SER A 217 -7.32 6.86 8.24
N ARG A 218 -7.30 5.71 8.91
CA ARG A 218 -8.12 5.41 10.09
C ARG A 218 -7.27 5.37 11.34
N LEU A 219 -7.59 6.24 12.32
CA LEU A 219 -6.90 6.28 13.60
C LEU A 219 -7.31 5.15 14.54
N ASP A 220 -8.61 4.88 14.68
CA ASP A 220 -9.13 3.76 15.45
C ASP A 220 -10.42 3.21 14.84
N MET A 221 -10.54 1.89 14.83
CA MET A 221 -11.67 1.19 14.22
C MET A 221 -12.88 1.09 15.17
N ASN A 222 -12.70 1.30 16.49
CA ASN A 222 -13.71 0.97 17.48
C ASN A 222 -14.40 2.16 18.16
N THR A 223 -13.78 3.36 18.13
CA THR A 223 -14.27 4.54 18.85
C THR A 223 -14.24 5.82 18.01
N ARG A 224 -14.39 5.69 16.72
CA ARG A 224 -14.10 6.75 15.77
C ARG A 224 -15.11 7.88 15.78
N ASP A 225 -14.65 9.06 16.16
CA ASP A 225 -15.29 10.34 15.83
C ASP A 225 -14.61 10.91 14.58
N LEU A 226 -15.27 10.77 13.42
CA LEU A 226 -14.75 11.22 12.12
C LEU A 226 -14.40 12.71 12.10
N ALA A 227 -15.15 13.53 12.84
CA ALA A 227 -14.92 14.98 12.92
C ALA A 227 -13.64 15.30 13.71
N LEU A 228 -13.36 14.52 14.76
CA LEU A 228 -12.11 14.65 15.53
C LEU A 228 -10.91 14.17 14.73
N ASP A 229 -11.03 13.05 14.02
CA ASP A 229 -9.95 12.51 13.17
C ASP A 229 -9.52 13.51 12.10
N GLU A 230 -10.47 14.14 11.38
CA GLU A 230 -10.15 15.15 10.39
C GLU A 230 -9.49 16.40 11.00
N SER A 231 -9.86 16.77 12.21
CA SER A 231 -9.31 17.95 12.88
C SER A 231 -7.88 17.74 13.41
N LEU A 232 -7.54 16.52 13.81
CA LEU A 232 -6.20 16.21 14.33
C LEU A 232 -5.13 16.17 13.24
N GLY A 233 -5.49 15.82 12.00
CA GLY A 233 -4.54 15.68 10.90
C GLY A 233 -3.51 14.56 11.11
N LEU A 234 -3.83 13.57 11.97
CA LEU A 234 -2.99 12.42 12.26
C LEU A 234 -3.52 11.16 11.54
N ASN A 235 -2.61 10.25 11.20
CA ASN A 235 -2.93 8.99 10.54
C ASN A 235 -2.13 7.84 11.16
N CYS A 236 -2.64 6.62 11.00
CA CYS A 236 -1.91 5.42 11.34
C CYS A 236 -1.03 4.96 10.17
N ALA A 237 0.17 4.53 10.48
CA ALA A 237 1.01 3.74 9.59
C ALA A 237 1.31 2.41 10.29
N TRP A 238 0.79 1.32 9.74
CA TRP A 238 1.00 -0.02 10.27
C TRP A 238 2.43 -0.47 9.98
N TYR A 239 3.14 -1.00 10.99
CA TYR A 239 4.53 -1.42 10.81
C TYR A 239 4.69 -2.40 9.66
N ALA A 240 5.65 -2.12 8.77
CA ALA A 240 5.85 -2.92 7.56
C ALA A 240 6.50 -4.29 7.83
N ASP A 241 7.04 -4.54 9.02
CA ASP A 241 7.62 -5.84 9.40
C ASP A 241 6.60 -6.98 9.38
N ILE A 242 5.30 -6.68 9.50
CA ILE A 242 4.22 -7.67 9.31
C ILE A 242 4.29 -8.36 7.94
N LEU A 243 4.88 -7.72 6.95
CA LEU A 243 5.04 -8.30 5.61
C LEU A 243 5.89 -9.57 5.65
N LEU A 244 6.84 -9.70 6.60
CA LEU A 244 7.59 -10.94 6.77
C LEU A 244 6.70 -12.12 7.17
N THR A 245 5.65 -11.86 7.93
CA THR A 245 4.64 -12.87 8.29
C THR A 245 3.68 -13.13 7.14
N LEU A 246 3.15 -12.07 6.53
CA LEU A 246 2.11 -12.19 5.49
C LEU A 246 2.63 -12.75 4.16
N THR A 247 3.94 -12.67 3.91
CA THR A 247 4.57 -13.21 2.70
C THR A 247 5.36 -14.50 2.95
N ALA A 248 5.28 -15.09 4.14
CA ALA A 248 5.94 -16.35 4.45
C ALA A 248 5.37 -17.52 3.61
N ASP A 249 6.17 -18.59 3.43
CA ASP A 249 5.75 -19.77 2.65
C ASP A 249 4.62 -20.56 3.30
N VAL A 250 4.48 -20.49 4.62
CA VAL A 250 3.36 -21.10 5.34
C VAL A 250 2.10 -20.29 5.07
N PRO A 251 1.00 -20.90 4.59
CA PRO A 251 -0.24 -20.19 4.35
C PRO A 251 -0.72 -19.54 5.66
N ALA A 252 -0.84 -18.22 5.66
CA ALA A 252 -1.60 -17.55 6.70
C ALA A 252 -3.05 -18.05 6.67
N PRO A 253 -3.77 -18.12 7.80
CA PRO A 253 -5.17 -18.54 7.79
C PRO A 253 -5.95 -17.69 6.79
N SER A 254 -6.55 -18.36 5.81
CA SER A 254 -7.38 -17.68 4.80
C SER A 254 -8.69 -17.24 5.44
N ALA A 255 -9.06 -15.98 5.25
CA ALA A 255 -10.40 -15.52 5.61
C ALA A 255 -11.45 -16.22 4.71
N LEU A 256 -12.59 -16.55 5.28
CA LEU A 256 -13.75 -17.01 4.50
C LEU A 256 -14.42 -15.79 3.84
N GLN A 257 -14.97 -16.01 2.66
CA GLN A 257 -15.78 -14.99 2.02
C GLN A 257 -16.97 -14.63 2.93
N PRO A 258 -17.18 -13.34 3.23
CA PRO A 258 -18.37 -12.92 3.98
C PRO A 258 -19.63 -13.37 3.24
N GLN A 259 -20.53 -14.06 3.93
CA GLN A 259 -21.84 -14.39 3.38
C GLN A 259 -22.70 -13.13 3.37
N PRO A 260 -23.47 -12.85 2.31
CA PRO A 260 -24.42 -11.78 2.33
C PRO A 260 -25.42 -12.04 3.48
N ILE A 261 -25.57 -11.06 4.35
CA ILE A 261 -26.59 -11.09 5.39
C ILE A 261 -27.93 -10.98 4.67
N ALA A 262 -28.74 -12.05 4.76
CA ALA A 262 -30.07 -12.14 4.15
C ALA A 262 -31.02 -11.08 4.73
#